data_28480863680e43fe3af140669e7e59d7
#
_entry.id   28480863680e43fe3af140669e7e59d7
#
_cell.length_a   1.000
_cell.length_b   1.000
_cell.length_c   1.000
_cell.angle_alpha   90.00
_cell.angle_beta   90.00
_cell.angle_gamma   90.00
#
_symmetry.space_group_name_H-M   'P 1'
#
loop_
_entity.id
_entity.type
_entity.pdbx_description
1 polymer ?
#
loop_
_entity_poly.entity_id
_entity_poly.type
_entity_poly.pdbx_seq_one_letter_code
_entity_poly.pdbx_strand_id
1 'polypeptide(L)'
;MRVMFNVSAPLFEGGRNQARQRAAGHALEAADAAVANAEFQARQSLRDAQDQSQGLGERQPVVDERIASIRITRDLYREQYLQLGTRSLLDLLNAEQEYHGARFEQVDNAHDLLRLAVECWYQSGRLADEFSLDTRLRDVSQGVMR
;
A
#
# COMPACT_ATOMS: atom_id res chain seq x y z
N MET A 1 -15.31 -65.51 -8.38
CA MET A 1 -15.12 -64.10 -7.99
C MET A 1 -16.45 -63.64 -7.37
N ARG A 2 -16.49 -63.32 -6.05
CA ARG A 2 -17.73 -62.85 -5.40
C ARG A 2 -17.53 -61.35 -5.14
N VAL A 3 -18.41 -60.53 -5.71
CA VAL A 3 -18.47 -59.09 -5.46
C VAL A 3 -19.63 -58.87 -4.49
N MET A 4 -19.35 -58.28 -3.32
CA MET A 4 -20.36 -57.89 -2.34
C MET A 4 -20.45 -56.35 -2.29
N PHE A 5 -21.66 -55.85 -2.44
CA PHE A 5 -21.98 -54.43 -2.20
C PHE A 5 -22.69 -54.33 -0.84
N ASN A 6 -22.16 -53.50 0.04
CA ASN A 6 -22.77 -53.20 1.33
C ASN A 6 -23.22 -51.72 1.31
N VAL A 7 -24.53 -51.49 1.46
CA VAL A 7 -25.12 -50.16 1.56
C VAL A 7 -25.69 -50.00 2.97
N SER A 8 -25.14 -49.08 3.75
CA SER A 8 -25.65 -48.73 5.08
C SER A 8 -26.17 -47.29 5.07
N ALA A 9 -27.45 -47.14 5.46
CA ALA A 9 -28.05 -45.82 5.65
C ALA A 9 -28.65 -45.72 7.06
N PRO A 10 -28.28 -44.69 7.85
CA PRO A 10 -28.87 -44.48 9.16
C PRO A 10 -30.32 -44.02 9.01
N LEU A 11 -31.28 -44.79 9.56
CA LEU A 11 -32.72 -44.49 9.45
C LEU A 11 -33.17 -43.40 10.44
N PHE A 12 -32.46 -43.22 11.56
CA PHE A 12 -32.79 -42.22 12.56
C PHE A 12 -31.53 -41.75 13.30
N GLU A 13 -31.27 -40.42 13.24
CA GLU A 13 -30.09 -39.77 13.87
C GLU A 13 -30.47 -38.65 14.85
N GLY A 14 -31.69 -38.67 15.41
CA GLY A 14 -32.09 -37.72 16.45
C GLY A 14 -32.01 -36.26 16.02
N GLY A 15 -32.26 -35.92 14.75
CA GLY A 15 -32.18 -34.54 14.24
C GLY A 15 -30.76 -34.06 13.87
N ARG A 16 -29.72 -34.91 13.98
CA ARG A 16 -28.34 -34.58 13.67
C ARG A 16 -28.14 -34.03 12.25
N ASN A 17 -28.79 -34.61 11.26
CA ASN A 17 -28.68 -34.16 9.87
C ASN A 17 -29.31 -32.77 9.66
N GLN A 18 -30.46 -32.50 10.29
CA GLN A 18 -31.07 -31.18 10.24
C GLN A 18 -30.21 -30.12 10.95
N ALA A 19 -29.58 -30.47 12.09
CA ALA A 19 -28.68 -29.59 12.79
C ALA A 19 -27.42 -29.27 11.95
N ARG A 20 -26.85 -30.27 11.26
CA ARG A 20 -25.73 -30.09 10.32
C ARG A 20 -26.11 -29.23 9.14
N GLN A 21 -27.30 -29.41 8.57
CA GLN A 21 -27.80 -28.62 7.45
C GLN A 21 -27.97 -27.13 7.88
N ARG A 22 -28.55 -26.88 9.05
CA ARG A 22 -28.66 -25.50 9.57
C ARG A 22 -27.27 -24.88 9.84
N ALA A 23 -26.36 -25.66 10.44
CA ALA A 23 -24.99 -25.19 10.67
C ALA A 23 -24.26 -24.87 9.36
N ALA A 24 -24.42 -25.69 8.32
CA ALA A 24 -23.87 -25.40 7.00
C ALA A 24 -24.51 -24.16 6.34
N GLY A 25 -25.84 -23.97 6.52
CA GLY A 25 -26.50 -22.75 6.08
C GLY A 25 -25.94 -21.48 6.74
N HIS A 26 -25.81 -21.50 8.05
CA HIS A 26 -25.20 -20.36 8.78
C HIS A 26 -23.71 -20.15 8.43
N ALA A 27 -22.98 -21.22 8.14
CA ALA A 27 -21.59 -21.10 7.69
C ALA A 27 -21.51 -20.44 6.30
N LEU A 28 -22.46 -20.74 5.40
CA LEU A 28 -22.56 -20.06 4.11
C LEU A 28 -22.88 -18.58 4.27
N GLU A 29 -23.90 -18.24 5.07
CA GLU A 29 -24.24 -16.85 5.37
C GLU A 29 -23.06 -16.06 5.97
N ALA A 30 -22.29 -16.69 6.87
CA ALA A 30 -21.08 -16.09 7.43
C ALA A 30 -19.99 -15.88 6.37
N ALA A 31 -19.83 -16.82 5.44
CA ALA A 31 -18.87 -16.69 4.34
C ALA A 31 -19.26 -15.56 3.37
N ASP A 32 -20.56 -15.46 3.04
CA ASP A 32 -21.07 -14.36 2.19
C ASP A 32 -20.88 -13.00 2.86
N ALA A 33 -21.16 -12.91 4.16
CA ALA A 33 -20.89 -11.69 4.93
C ALA A 33 -19.38 -11.34 4.98
N ALA A 34 -18.50 -12.34 5.06
CA ALA A 34 -17.06 -12.14 5.04
C ALA A 34 -16.58 -11.59 3.68
N VAL A 35 -17.13 -12.10 2.57
CA VAL A 35 -16.84 -11.57 1.22
C VAL A 35 -17.29 -10.11 1.10
N ALA A 36 -18.52 -9.81 1.50
CA ALA A 36 -19.04 -8.44 1.46
C ALA A 36 -18.21 -7.47 2.30
N ASN A 37 -17.75 -7.92 3.48
CA ASN A 37 -16.85 -7.12 4.33
C ASN A 37 -15.48 -6.90 3.69
N ALA A 38 -14.90 -7.93 3.07
CA ALA A 38 -13.62 -7.81 2.36
C ALA A 38 -13.70 -6.82 1.19
N GLU A 39 -14.79 -6.88 0.40
CA GLU A 39 -15.04 -5.90 -0.67
C GLU A 39 -15.20 -4.48 -0.15
N PHE A 40 -15.93 -4.31 0.96
CA PHE A 40 -16.09 -3.00 1.59
C PHE A 40 -14.74 -2.43 2.04
N GLN A 41 -13.92 -3.24 2.72
CA GLN A 41 -12.59 -2.84 3.18
C GLN A 41 -11.67 -2.48 2.01
N ALA A 42 -11.66 -3.28 0.94
CA ALA A 42 -10.86 -2.99 -0.25
C ALA A 42 -11.27 -1.65 -0.90
N ARG A 43 -12.57 -1.39 -1.03
CA ARG A 43 -13.08 -0.11 -1.55
C ARG A 43 -12.74 1.07 -0.67
N GLN A 44 -12.78 0.89 0.66
CA GLN A 44 -12.38 1.94 1.60
C GLN A 44 -10.89 2.24 1.48
N SER A 45 -10.03 1.21 1.54
CA SER A 45 -8.58 1.38 1.39
C SER A 45 -8.20 2.05 0.07
N LEU A 46 -8.91 1.74 -1.02
CA LEU A 46 -8.67 2.39 -2.31
C LEU A 46 -9.02 3.88 -2.28
N ARG A 47 -10.14 4.25 -1.66
CA ARG A 47 -10.53 5.66 -1.51
C ARG A 47 -9.54 6.42 -0.64
N ASP A 48 -9.17 5.83 0.51
CA ASP A 48 -8.20 6.43 1.42
C ASP A 48 -6.84 6.66 0.73
N ALA A 49 -6.39 5.70 -0.09
CA ALA A 49 -5.17 5.84 -0.87
C ALA A 49 -5.28 6.93 -1.96
N GLN A 50 -6.44 7.06 -2.61
CA GLN A 50 -6.69 8.12 -3.59
C GLN A 50 -6.70 9.51 -2.93
N ASP A 51 -7.41 9.67 -1.82
CA ASP A 51 -7.49 10.95 -1.09
C ASP A 51 -6.11 11.38 -0.57
N GLN A 52 -5.35 10.44 -0.02
CA GLN A 52 -3.97 10.69 0.41
C GLN A 52 -3.06 11.06 -0.77
N SER A 53 -3.18 10.37 -1.90
CA SER A 53 -2.39 10.65 -3.11
C SER A 53 -2.68 12.05 -3.65
N GLN A 54 -3.95 12.46 -3.64
CA GLN A 54 -4.33 13.82 -4.04
C GLN A 54 -3.72 14.85 -3.09
N GLY A 55 -3.84 14.68 -1.77
CA GLY A 55 -3.29 15.61 -0.79
C GLY A 55 -1.75 15.74 -0.90
N LEU A 56 -1.04 14.62 -1.12
CA LEU A 56 0.41 14.66 -1.34
C LEU A 56 0.77 15.33 -2.67
N GLY A 57 -0.02 15.11 -3.73
CA GLY A 57 0.15 15.78 -5.02
C GLY A 57 -0.02 17.29 -4.92
N GLU A 58 -1.01 17.77 -4.16
CA GLU A 58 -1.24 19.20 -3.90
C GLU A 58 -0.12 19.82 -3.02
N ARG A 59 0.48 19.02 -2.14
CA ARG A 59 1.60 19.46 -1.29
C ARG A 59 2.91 19.61 -2.06
N GLN A 60 3.13 18.85 -3.13
CA GLN A 60 4.39 18.84 -3.88
C GLN A 60 4.84 20.24 -4.34
N PRO A 61 4.01 21.06 -5.02
CA PRO A 61 4.42 22.39 -5.45
C PRO A 61 4.74 23.32 -4.27
N VAL A 62 4.07 23.17 -3.14
CA VAL A 62 4.33 23.98 -1.92
C VAL A 62 5.72 23.66 -1.35
N VAL A 63 6.08 22.37 -1.30
CA VAL A 63 7.41 21.93 -0.86
C VAL A 63 8.49 22.44 -1.81
N ASP A 64 8.25 22.38 -3.13
CA ASP A 64 9.19 22.85 -4.15
C ASP A 64 9.43 24.37 -4.04
N GLU A 65 8.36 25.16 -3.85
CA GLU A 65 8.46 26.61 -3.64
C GLU A 65 9.21 26.94 -2.34
N ARG A 66 8.92 26.20 -1.27
CA ARG A 66 9.65 26.34 0.01
C ARG A 66 11.13 26.05 -0.16
N ILE A 67 11.53 24.99 -0.88
CA ILE A 67 12.93 24.67 -1.17
C ILE A 67 13.60 25.80 -1.94
N ALA A 68 12.93 26.36 -2.95
CA ALA A 68 13.45 27.47 -3.72
C ALA A 68 13.71 28.72 -2.85
N SER A 69 12.77 29.06 -1.97
CA SER A 69 12.90 30.18 -1.02
C SER A 69 14.04 29.98 -0.02
N ILE A 70 14.09 28.81 0.62
CA ILE A 70 15.15 28.48 1.59
C ILE A 70 16.52 28.49 0.92
N ARG A 71 16.63 28.00 -0.33
CA ARG A 71 17.89 28.04 -1.08
C ARG A 71 18.43 29.44 -1.25
N ILE A 72 17.57 30.40 -1.59
CA ILE A 72 17.94 31.79 -1.75
C ILE A 72 18.47 32.38 -0.40
N THR A 73 17.75 32.10 0.69
CA THR A 73 18.14 32.55 2.04
C THR A 73 19.48 31.95 2.47
N ARG A 74 19.67 30.65 2.24
CA ARG A 74 20.91 29.92 2.54
C ARG A 74 22.10 30.54 1.75
N ASP A 75 21.92 30.77 0.45
CA ASP A 75 22.97 31.30 -0.40
C ASP A 75 23.36 32.74 0.02
N LEU A 76 22.35 33.54 0.38
CA LEU A 76 22.60 34.90 0.96
C LEU A 76 23.36 34.83 2.29
N TYR A 77 22.98 33.90 3.19
CA TYR A 77 23.69 33.76 4.49
C TYR A 77 25.13 33.26 4.29
N ARG A 78 25.37 32.39 3.31
CA ARG A 78 26.71 31.96 2.94
C ARG A 78 27.58 33.11 2.44
N GLU A 79 27.04 33.96 1.58
CA GLU A 79 27.73 35.13 1.08
C GLU A 79 28.05 36.16 2.22
N GLN A 80 27.07 36.43 3.08
CA GLN A 80 27.23 37.32 4.23
C GLN A 80 28.26 36.79 5.25
N TYR A 81 28.32 35.47 5.45
CA TYR A 81 29.30 34.86 6.33
C TYR A 81 30.72 34.91 5.73
N LEU A 82 30.88 34.47 4.47
CA LEU A 82 32.20 34.29 3.84
C LEU A 82 32.83 35.60 3.37
N GLN A 83 32.04 36.53 2.85
CA GLN A 83 32.56 37.75 2.21
C GLN A 83 32.44 38.96 3.09
N LEU A 84 31.35 39.11 3.82
CA LEU A 84 31.07 40.31 4.59
C LEU A 84 31.35 40.18 6.10
N GLY A 85 31.44 38.93 6.61
CA GLY A 85 31.59 38.65 8.04
C GLY A 85 30.44 39.17 8.92
N THR A 86 29.27 39.46 8.30
CA THR A 86 28.13 40.09 9.00
C THR A 86 27.15 39.06 9.58
N ARG A 87 27.30 37.78 9.24
CA ARG A 87 26.50 36.69 9.77
C ARG A 87 27.33 35.70 10.56
N SER A 88 26.71 35.03 11.54
CA SER A 88 27.37 34.00 12.32
C SER A 88 27.42 32.67 11.57
N LEU A 89 28.39 31.83 11.91
CA LEU A 89 28.44 30.45 11.42
C LEU A 89 27.18 29.66 11.81
N LEU A 90 26.62 29.93 12.99
CA LEU A 90 25.41 29.27 13.47
C LEU A 90 24.20 29.56 12.58
N ASP A 91 24.03 30.81 12.11
CA ASP A 91 22.97 31.21 11.20
C ASP A 91 23.08 30.45 9.86
N LEU A 92 24.32 30.30 9.35
CA LEU A 92 24.58 29.55 8.13
C LEU A 92 24.25 28.06 8.32
N LEU A 93 24.68 27.46 9.44
CA LEU A 93 24.38 26.04 9.72
C LEU A 93 22.89 25.80 9.88
N ASN A 94 22.15 26.70 10.51
CA ASN A 94 20.70 26.59 10.63
C ASN A 94 20.00 26.64 9.24
N ALA A 95 20.45 27.55 8.36
CA ALA A 95 19.93 27.67 7.01
C ALA A 95 20.26 26.43 6.16
N GLU A 96 21.43 25.83 6.29
CA GLU A 96 21.79 24.56 5.64
C GLU A 96 20.93 23.41 6.18
N GLN A 97 20.72 23.33 7.49
CA GLN A 97 19.85 22.31 8.10
C GLN A 97 18.42 22.43 7.60
N GLU A 98 17.89 23.66 7.53
CA GLU A 98 16.54 23.90 7.02
C GLU A 98 16.41 23.51 5.54
N TYR A 99 17.40 23.84 4.72
CA TYR A 99 17.44 23.43 3.31
C TYR A 99 17.41 21.91 3.15
N HIS A 100 18.28 21.20 3.86
CA HIS A 100 18.33 19.75 3.79
C HIS A 100 17.05 19.11 4.36
N GLY A 101 16.47 19.66 5.43
CA GLY A 101 15.18 19.20 5.96
C GLY A 101 14.06 19.29 4.92
N ALA A 102 13.97 20.42 4.21
CA ALA A 102 12.98 20.58 3.13
C ALA A 102 13.23 19.62 1.95
N ARG A 103 14.51 19.33 1.64
CA ARG A 103 14.86 18.32 0.61
C ARG A 103 14.49 16.90 1.01
N PHE A 104 14.65 16.52 2.27
CA PHE A 104 14.17 15.23 2.79
C PHE A 104 12.65 15.15 2.69
N GLU A 105 11.92 16.20 3.08
CA GLU A 105 10.48 16.26 2.96
C GLU A 105 10.00 16.05 1.49
N GLN A 106 10.72 16.61 0.52
CA GLN A 106 10.44 16.39 -0.91
C GLN A 106 10.59 14.93 -1.31
N VAL A 107 11.67 14.29 -0.87
CA VAL A 107 11.94 12.87 -1.17
C VAL A 107 10.91 11.98 -0.51
N ASP A 108 10.58 12.22 0.76
CA ASP A 108 9.57 11.46 1.50
C ASP A 108 8.20 11.57 0.83
N ASN A 109 7.80 12.78 0.42
CA ASN A 109 6.55 13.00 -0.30
C ASN A 109 6.49 12.22 -1.62
N ALA A 110 7.59 12.20 -2.38
CA ALA A 110 7.68 11.43 -3.62
C ALA A 110 7.60 9.91 -3.38
N HIS A 111 8.27 9.42 -2.33
CA HIS A 111 8.20 8.00 -1.94
C HIS A 111 6.81 7.60 -1.45
N ASP A 112 6.14 8.45 -0.70
CA ASP A 112 4.77 8.20 -0.23
C ASP A 112 3.79 8.12 -1.41
N LEU A 113 3.93 8.97 -2.42
CA LEU A 113 3.15 8.87 -3.66
C LEU A 113 3.35 7.53 -4.38
N LEU A 114 4.60 7.07 -4.49
CA LEU A 114 4.90 5.77 -5.09
C LEU A 114 4.30 4.61 -4.27
N ARG A 115 4.40 4.68 -2.94
CA ARG A 115 3.81 3.68 -2.03
C ARG A 115 2.30 3.62 -2.20
N LEU A 116 1.61 4.75 -2.28
CA LEU A 116 0.17 4.80 -2.51
C LEU A 116 -0.22 4.28 -3.89
N ALA A 117 0.58 4.52 -4.94
CA ALA A 117 0.35 3.94 -6.25
C ALA A 117 0.40 2.40 -6.20
N VAL A 118 1.39 1.83 -5.51
CA VAL A 118 1.49 0.37 -5.29
C VAL A 118 0.28 -0.15 -4.51
N GLU A 119 -0.16 0.55 -3.47
CA GLU A 119 -1.35 0.20 -2.70
C GLU A 119 -2.62 0.19 -3.58
N CYS A 120 -2.80 1.20 -4.43
CA CYS A 120 -3.91 1.24 -5.39
C CYS A 120 -3.87 0.05 -6.36
N TRP A 121 -2.70 -0.33 -6.88
CA TRP A 121 -2.56 -1.51 -7.75
C TRP A 121 -2.85 -2.81 -7.00
N TYR A 122 -2.42 -2.91 -5.74
CA TYR A 122 -2.71 -4.07 -4.89
C TYR A 122 -4.21 -4.22 -4.63
N GLN A 123 -4.88 -3.15 -4.17
CA GLN A 123 -6.31 -3.18 -3.84
C GLN A 123 -7.20 -3.37 -5.08
N SER A 124 -6.73 -2.93 -6.25
CA SER A 124 -7.41 -3.15 -7.53
C SER A 124 -7.12 -4.50 -8.19
N GLY A 125 -6.24 -5.33 -7.61
CA GLY A 125 -5.82 -6.62 -8.15
C GLY A 125 -4.90 -6.52 -9.37
N ARG A 126 -4.40 -5.33 -9.72
CA ARG A 126 -3.57 -5.07 -10.92
C ARG A 126 -2.06 -5.19 -10.67
N LEU A 127 -1.65 -5.46 -9.44
CA LEU A 127 -0.23 -5.48 -9.07
C LEU A 127 0.57 -6.51 -9.89
N ALA A 128 -0.01 -7.71 -10.09
CA ALA A 128 0.66 -8.78 -10.84
C ALA A 128 0.87 -8.40 -12.32
N ASP A 129 -0.12 -7.74 -12.93
CA ASP A 129 -0.05 -7.30 -14.32
C ASP A 129 0.97 -6.17 -14.49
N GLU A 130 0.93 -5.17 -13.61
CA GLU A 130 1.81 -3.99 -13.68
C GLU A 130 3.29 -4.36 -13.53
N PHE A 131 3.60 -5.32 -12.64
CA PHE A 131 4.97 -5.82 -12.46
C PHE A 131 5.31 -7.04 -13.33
N SER A 132 4.42 -7.49 -14.20
CA SER A 132 4.58 -8.68 -15.07
C SER A 132 4.97 -9.93 -14.27
N LEU A 133 4.48 -10.08 -13.04
CA LEU A 133 4.84 -11.15 -12.12
C LEU A 133 4.36 -12.52 -12.62
N ASP A 134 3.21 -12.55 -13.28
CA ASP A 134 2.61 -13.79 -13.80
C ASP A 134 3.47 -14.44 -14.89
N THR A 135 4.11 -13.63 -15.71
CA THR A 135 5.04 -14.09 -16.76
C THR A 135 6.32 -14.68 -16.15
N ARG A 136 6.88 -14.02 -15.14
CA ARG A 136 8.09 -14.46 -14.44
C ARG A 136 7.88 -15.75 -13.65
N LEU A 137 6.72 -15.91 -13.00
CA LEU A 137 6.40 -17.14 -12.26
C LEU A 137 6.20 -18.35 -13.19
N ARG A 138 5.63 -18.15 -14.38
CA ARG A 138 5.51 -19.21 -15.40
C ARG A 138 6.87 -19.64 -15.93
N ASP A 139 7.77 -18.70 -16.18
CA ASP A 139 9.12 -19.00 -16.66
C ASP A 139 9.93 -19.78 -15.62
N VAL A 140 9.84 -19.42 -14.35
CA VAL A 140 10.49 -20.14 -13.24
C VAL A 140 9.92 -21.55 -13.09
N SER A 141 8.59 -21.71 -13.18
CA SER A 141 7.96 -23.04 -13.07
C SER A 141 8.33 -23.98 -14.23
N GLN A 142 8.55 -23.44 -15.43
CA GLN A 142 8.99 -24.23 -16.59
C GLN A 142 10.51 -24.53 -16.58
N GLY A 143 11.31 -23.67 -15.95
CA GLY A 143 12.74 -23.86 -15.79
C GLY A 143 13.14 -24.91 -14.76
N VAL A 144 12.27 -25.18 -13.78
CA VAL A 144 12.51 -26.20 -12.73
C VAL A 144 12.19 -27.63 -13.21
N MET A 145 11.46 -27.80 -14.33
CA MET A 145 11.13 -29.11 -14.92
C MET A 145 12.08 -29.55 -16.04
N ARG A 146 13.22 -28.94 -16.19
CA ARG A 146 14.32 -29.39 -17.04
C ARG A 146 15.55 -29.73 -16.21
#